data_b6059871f4a6166e72252345639c8065
#
_entry.id   b6059871f4a6166e72252345639c8065
#
_cell.length_a   1.000
_cell.length_b   1.000
_cell.length_c   1.000
_cell.angle_alpha   90.00
_cell.angle_beta   90.00
_cell.angle_gamma   90.00
#
_symmetry.space_group_name_H-M   'P 1'
#
loop_
_entity.id
_entity.type
_entity.pdbx_description
1 polymer ?
#
loop_
_entity_poly.entity_id
_entity_poly.type
_entity_poly.pdbx_seq_one_letter_code
_entity_poly.pdbx_strand_id
1 'polypeptide(L)'
;MVSSPNQDTQGSAARKPVAQIRYELLTLGDELLLGLTANSHLTFIGAQLGRRGVMLGRNVTITDEADVIVAQFRESWARADVVITTGGLGPTCDDRTREAIAAVLGQKLVRDEGIVQSISDRFSRLGRKMTDNNLKQADRFERGEVMINGNGTAPGLWVEQDGKVLVMLPGPPNELHPMFLEQVVPRLAECGLLLDREAYVQLRTAGVGESMLETRLQPIFERYGDALSVAFCAHQGTVDCRVSSPSGRLNYEELEAIARECGALLGEDVMCYGHDSLAKVVSDLLRAQEMRLALAETATGGMLANAFTGVYGACKFFAGGVVCYSNDAKMQLLDVPECILKQHSAVSDECAVALATGAAETLGADYAMAVTGFAGPCTGTMQHPVGTIFIALYAPHGVWSKKLNYPGPRETVKVRTVNAALDWLRRELLRAASGAVVPLRRTGVMQ
;
A
#
# COMPACT_ATOMS: atom_id res chain seq x y z
N MET A 1 16.18 13.88 -66.01
CA MET A 1 15.04 14.33 -65.17
C MET A 1 14.48 13.12 -64.48
N VAL A 2 14.83 12.91 -63.20
CA VAL A 2 14.33 11.83 -62.40
C VAL A 2 13.58 12.51 -61.26
N SER A 3 12.27 12.34 -61.27
CA SER A 3 11.35 12.85 -60.22
C SER A 3 11.49 12.07 -58.96
N SER A 4 11.78 12.75 -57.83
CA SER A 4 11.76 12.22 -56.48
C SER A 4 10.34 11.95 -56.00
N PRO A 5 10.08 10.88 -55.25
CA PRO A 5 8.78 10.68 -54.69
C PRO A 5 8.56 11.55 -53.43
N ASN A 6 7.37 12.14 -53.35
CA ASN A 6 6.81 12.85 -52.23
C ASN A 6 6.91 12.01 -50.97
N GLN A 7 7.53 12.53 -49.93
CA GLN A 7 7.37 12.09 -48.54
C GLN A 7 6.05 12.68 -48.05
N ASP A 8 5.04 11.81 -47.89
CA ASP A 8 3.83 12.13 -47.15
C ASP A 8 4.20 12.34 -45.68
N THR A 9 4.29 13.58 -45.27
CA THR A 9 4.28 13.98 -43.86
C THR A 9 2.88 13.77 -43.31
N GLN A 10 2.63 12.58 -42.76
CA GLN A 10 1.48 12.37 -41.87
C GLN A 10 1.66 13.33 -40.68
N GLY A 11 0.77 14.32 -40.61
CA GLY A 11 0.73 15.31 -39.54
C GLY A 11 0.56 14.61 -38.18
N SER A 12 1.60 14.65 -37.37
CA SER A 12 1.53 14.29 -35.98
C SER A 12 0.56 15.26 -35.28
N ALA A 13 -0.67 14.81 -35.08
CA ALA A 13 -1.60 15.53 -34.20
C ALA A 13 -0.91 15.73 -32.84
N ALA A 14 -0.76 16.97 -32.40
CA ALA A 14 -0.12 17.30 -31.13
C ALA A 14 -0.78 16.47 -30.00
N ARG A 15 0.01 15.60 -29.35
CA ARG A 15 -0.49 14.77 -28.24
C ARG A 15 -0.99 15.68 -27.11
N LYS A 16 -2.14 15.32 -26.51
CA LYS A 16 -2.66 16.04 -25.34
C LYS A 16 -1.64 15.95 -24.20
N PRO A 17 -1.45 17.03 -23.41
CA PRO A 17 -0.70 16.94 -22.16
C PRO A 17 -1.29 15.87 -21.23
N VAL A 18 -0.44 15.13 -20.52
CA VAL A 18 -0.87 14.03 -19.64
C VAL A 18 -1.96 14.46 -18.65
N ALA A 19 -1.84 15.66 -18.08
CA ALA A 19 -2.86 16.21 -17.16
C ALA A 19 -4.24 16.45 -17.79
N GLN A 20 -4.35 16.44 -19.12
CA GLN A 20 -5.62 16.60 -19.85
C GLN A 20 -6.21 15.28 -20.35
N ILE A 21 -5.53 14.17 -20.14
CA ILE A 21 -6.01 12.83 -20.50
C ILE A 21 -7.14 12.45 -19.53
N ARG A 22 -8.28 12.09 -20.09
CA ARG A 22 -9.48 11.74 -19.32
C ARG A 22 -9.53 10.23 -19.10
N TYR A 23 -9.41 9.82 -17.85
CA TYR A 23 -9.52 8.44 -17.42
C TYR A 23 -10.86 8.18 -16.76
N GLU A 24 -11.49 7.07 -17.07
CA GLU A 24 -12.65 6.54 -16.36
C GLU A 24 -12.42 5.10 -15.93
N LEU A 25 -12.88 4.77 -14.72
CA LEU A 25 -12.84 3.43 -14.16
C LEU A 25 -14.26 2.89 -14.06
N LEU A 26 -14.52 1.75 -14.68
CA LEU A 26 -15.72 0.96 -14.50
C LEU A 26 -15.40 -0.26 -13.65
N THR A 27 -16.01 -0.32 -12.47
CA THR A 27 -15.84 -1.45 -11.56
C THR A 27 -17.10 -2.32 -11.63
N LEU A 28 -16.96 -3.58 -11.99
CA LEU A 28 -18.06 -4.52 -12.13
C LEU A 28 -18.07 -5.50 -10.96
N GLY A 29 -19.24 -5.77 -10.44
CA GLY A 29 -19.46 -6.74 -9.37
C GLY A 29 -20.67 -6.37 -8.51
N ASP A 30 -21.65 -7.24 -8.47
CA ASP A 30 -22.85 -7.08 -7.63
C ASP A 30 -22.47 -7.02 -6.14
N GLU A 31 -21.44 -7.75 -5.69
CA GLU A 31 -20.96 -7.77 -4.32
C GLU A 31 -20.45 -6.39 -3.84
N LEU A 32 -19.98 -5.56 -4.77
CA LEU A 32 -19.54 -4.20 -4.46
C LEU A 32 -20.74 -3.28 -4.18
N LEU A 33 -21.81 -3.42 -4.97
CA LEU A 33 -23.04 -2.64 -4.81
C LEU A 33 -23.88 -3.13 -3.62
N LEU A 34 -23.82 -4.41 -3.31
CA LEU A 34 -24.43 -4.99 -2.11
C LEU A 34 -23.66 -4.65 -0.82
N GLY A 35 -22.48 -4.04 -0.92
CA GLY A 35 -21.65 -3.68 0.24
C GLY A 35 -20.99 -4.88 0.91
N LEU A 36 -20.92 -6.04 0.25
CA LEU A 36 -20.26 -7.24 0.75
C LEU A 36 -18.74 -7.14 0.67
N THR A 37 -18.24 -6.37 -0.29
CA THR A 37 -16.80 -6.13 -0.53
C THR A 37 -16.55 -4.65 -0.79
N ALA A 38 -15.47 -4.10 -0.23
CA ALA A 38 -15.07 -2.73 -0.51
C ALA A 38 -14.45 -2.60 -1.90
N ASN A 39 -14.76 -1.51 -2.62
CA ASN A 39 -14.13 -1.21 -3.91
C ASN A 39 -12.67 -0.78 -3.71
N SER A 40 -11.76 -1.74 -3.56
CA SER A 40 -10.32 -1.50 -3.43
C SER A 40 -9.65 -1.11 -4.76
N HIS A 41 -10.28 -1.39 -5.90
CA HIS A 41 -9.75 -1.08 -7.22
C HIS A 41 -9.63 0.42 -7.45
N LEU A 42 -10.66 1.20 -7.06
CA LEU A 42 -10.63 2.66 -7.12
C LEU A 42 -9.44 3.22 -6.33
N THR A 43 -9.25 2.75 -5.10
CA THR A 43 -8.17 3.22 -4.24
C THR A 43 -6.80 2.90 -4.84
N PHE A 44 -6.62 1.68 -5.33
CA PHE A 44 -5.36 1.24 -5.92
C PHE A 44 -5.05 1.94 -7.25
N ILE A 45 -5.96 1.85 -8.23
CA ILE A 45 -5.76 2.41 -9.57
C ILE A 45 -5.64 3.94 -9.49
N GLY A 46 -6.52 4.59 -8.73
CA GLY A 46 -6.47 6.05 -8.54
C GLY A 46 -5.15 6.51 -7.92
N ALA A 47 -4.61 5.77 -6.95
CA ALA A 47 -3.30 6.07 -6.37
C ALA A 47 -2.16 5.92 -7.40
N GLN A 48 -2.18 4.86 -8.23
CA GLN A 48 -1.14 4.63 -9.24
C GLN A 48 -1.17 5.69 -10.36
N LEU A 49 -2.36 6.06 -10.82
CA LEU A 49 -2.55 7.15 -11.79
C LEU A 49 -2.13 8.49 -11.20
N GLY A 50 -2.55 8.79 -9.97
CA GLY A 50 -2.21 10.03 -9.26
C GLY A 50 -0.71 10.22 -9.07
N ARG A 51 0.03 9.16 -8.76
CA ARG A 51 1.50 9.20 -8.70
C ARG A 51 2.14 9.66 -10.01
N ARG A 52 1.51 9.39 -11.14
CA ARG A 52 2.00 9.69 -12.48
C ARG A 52 1.30 10.87 -13.15
N GLY A 53 0.75 11.76 -12.35
CA GLY A 53 0.22 13.05 -12.80
C GLY A 53 -1.18 13.02 -13.41
N VAL A 54 -1.91 11.92 -13.25
CA VAL A 54 -3.27 11.78 -13.76
C VAL A 54 -4.27 11.61 -12.62
N MET A 55 -5.28 12.44 -12.59
CA MET A 55 -6.44 12.24 -11.72
C MET A 55 -7.50 11.44 -12.47
N LEU A 56 -8.02 10.39 -11.83
CA LEU A 56 -9.15 9.64 -12.35
C LEU A 56 -10.38 10.57 -12.41
N GLY A 57 -10.90 10.79 -13.61
CA GLY A 57 -11.99 11.75 -13.83
C GLY A 57 -13.34 11.26 -13.30
N ARG A 58 -13.59 9.93 -13.39
CA ARG A 58 -14.81 9.30 -12.89
C ARG A 58 -14.57 7.83 -12.56
N ASN A 59 -15.23 7.37 -11.49
CA ASN A 59 -15.42 5.95 -11.21
C ASN A 59 -16.92 5.63 -11.17
N VAL A 60 -17.32 4.53 -11.80
CA VAL A 60 -18.69 4.00 -11.74
C VAL A 60 -18.63 2.53 -11.37
N THR A 61 -19.38 2.16 -10.34
CA THR A 61 -19.59 0.74 -9.99
C THR A 61 -20.93 0.31 -10.55
N ILE A 62 -20.96 -0.79 -11.28
CA ILE A 62 -22.14 -1.31 -11.99
C ILE A 62 -22.35 -2.80 -11.71
N THR A 63 -23.55 -3.28 -11.97
CA THR A 63 -23.90 -4.70 -11.93
C THR A 63 -23.27 -5.46 -13.11
N ASP A 64 -23.28 -6.80 -13.01
CA ASP A 64 -22.79 -7.70 -14.06
C ASP A 64 -23.81 -7.92 -15.19
N GLU A 65 -24.92 -7.18 -15.19
CA GLU A 65 -25.95 -7.24 -16.24
C GLU A 65 -25.43 -6.68 -17.58
N ALA A 66 -25.58 -7.45 -18.66
CA ALA A 66 -25.02 -7.12 -19.97
C ALA A 66 -25.51 -5.75 -20.50
N ASP A 67 -26.80 -5.43 -20.35
CA ASP A 67 -27.36 -4.17 -20.83
C ASP A 67 -26.84 -2.97 -20.04
N VAL A 68 -26.60 -3.12 -18.73
CA VAL A 68 -26.00 -2.10 -17.86
C VAL A 68 -24.55 -1.87 -18.29
N ILE A 69 -23.79 -2.95 -18.52
CA ILE A 69 -22.40 -2.87 -18.98
C ILE A 69 -22.34 -2.14 -20.34
N VAL A 70 -23.16 -2.51 -21.30
CA VAL A 70 -23.23 -1.89 -22.63
C VAL A 70 -23.54 -0.39 -22.53
N ALA A 71 -24.56 -0.03 -21.76
CA ALA A 71 -24.97 1.37 -21.59
C ALA A 71 -23.86 2.21 -20.95
N GLN A 72 -23.30 1.74 -19.85
CA GLN A 72 -22.28 2.49 -19.10
C GLN A 72 -20.96 2.55 -19.86
N PHE A 73 -20.53 1.44 -20.49
CA PHE A 73 -19.30 1.47 -21.27
C PHE A 73 -19.43 2.42 -22.48
N ARG A 74 -20.56 2.43 -23.19
CA ARG A 74 -20.81 3.37 -24.30
C ARG A 74 -20.71 4.82 -23.85
N GLU A 75 -21.30 5.16 -22.70
CA GLU A 75 -21.21 6.48 -22.09
C GLU A 75 -19.77 6.89 -21.78
N SER A 76 -19.03 6.02 -21.11
CA SER A 76 -17.62 6.25 -20.75
C SER A 76 -16.72 6.33 -21.98
N TRP A 77 -16.90 5.42 -22.95
CA TRP A 77 -16.14 5.41 -24.20
C TRP A 77 -16.34 6.67 -25.03
N ALA A 78 -17.54 7.28 -25.01
CA ALA A 78 -17.82 8.50 -25.73
C ALA A 78 -16.98 9.69 -25.26
N ARG A 79 -16.66 9.78 -23.98
CA ARG A 79 -16.03 10.96 -23.38
C ARG A 79 -14.64 10.78 -22.81
N ALA A 80 -14.21 9.56 -22.47
CA ALA A 80 -12.88 9.28 -21.94
C ALA A 80 -11.86 9.05 -23.06
N ASP A 81 -10.59 9.30 -22.77
CA ASP A 81 -9.47 8.95 -23.64
C ASP A 81 -8.95 7.54 -23.26
N VAL A 82 -9.07 7.17 -21.98
CA VAL A 82 -8.74 5.84 -21.45
C VAL A 82 -9.90 5.35 -20.59
N VAL A 83 -10.41 4.16 -20.87
CA VAL A 83 -11.39 3.46 -20.03
C VAL A 83 -10.73 2.21 -19.45
N ILE A 84 -10.77 2.10 -18.12
CA ILE A 84 -10.30 0.92 -17.40
C ILE A 84 -11.53 0.19 -16.87
N THR A 85 -11.63 -1.11 -17.10
CA THR A 85 -12.68 -1.94 -16.51
C THR A 85 -12.07 -2.99 -15.60
N THR A 86 -12.72 -3.33 -14.50
CA THR A 86 -12.29 -4.37 -13.57
C THR A 86 -13.45 -5.30 -13.24
N GLY A 87 -13.25 -6.61 -13.34
CA GLY A 87 -14.25 -7.63 -13.10
C GLY A 87 -14.91 -8.17 -14.37
N GLY A 88 -15.72 -9.24 -14.21
CA GLY A 88 -16.49 -9.86 -15.27
C GLY A 88 -15.67 -10.56 -16.36
N LEU A 89 -14.42 -10.98 -16.07
CA LEU A 89 -13.54 -11.72 -17.00
C LEU A 89 -13.41 -13.20 -16.65
N GLY A 90 -14.12 -13.68 -15.66
CA GLY A 90 -14.11 -15.06 -15.22
C GLY A 90 -14.79 -16.04 -16.17
N PRO A 91 -14.97 -17.31 -15.75
CA PRO A 91 -15.56 -18.37 -16.56
C PRO A 91 -17.07 -18.53 -16.35
N THR A 92 -17.69 -17.82 -15.44
CA THR A 92 -19.08 -18.02 -15.04
C THR A 92 -20.07 -17.34 -16.00
N CYS A 93 -21.34 -17.61 -15.88
CA CYS A 93 -22.35 -17.09 -16.82
C CYS A 93 -22.65 -15.60 -16.64
N ASP A 94 -22.31 -15.03 -15.49
CA ASP A 94 -22.38 -13.61 -15.13
C ASP A 94 -21.16 -12.82 -15.62
N ASP A 95 -20.02 -13.46 -15.91
CA ASP A 95 -18.85 -12.82 -16.51
C ASP A 95 -19.09 -12.46 -17.98
N ARG A 96 -19.74 -11.35 -18.25
CA ARG A 96 -20.17 -10.93 -19.60
C ARG A 96 -19.48 -9.69 -20.13
N THR A 97 -18.49 -9.18 -19.42
CA THR A 97 -17.85 -7.89 -19.73
C THR A 97 -17.22 -7.86 -21.12
N ARG A 98 -16.55 -8.94 -21.53
CA ARG A 98 -15.92 -9.03 -22.87
C ARG A 98 -16.92 -8.95 -24.00
N GLU A 99 -17.97 -9.74 -23.91
CA GLU A 99 -19.02 -9.85 -24.93
C GLU A 99 -19.79 -8.52 -25.05
N ALA A 100 -20.14 -7.91 -23.91
CA ALA A 100 -20.84 -6.64 -23.85
C ALA A 100 -20.02 -5.51 -24.48
N ILE A 101 -18.74 -5.43 -24.14
CA ILE A 101 -17.84 -4.40 -24.67
C ILE A 101 -17.50 -4.65 -26.15
N ALA A 102 -17.31 -5.91 -26.57
CA ALA A 102 -17.09 -6.27 -27.97
C ALA A 102 -18.25 -5.80 -28.87
N ALA A 103 -19.48 -5.95 -28.40
CA ALA A 103 -20.66 -5.47 -29.10
C ALA A 103 -20.66 -3.93 -29.25
N VAL A 104 -20.24 -3.18 -28.24
CA VAL A 104 -20.17 -1.71 -28.32
C VAL A 104 -19.05 -1.25 -29.25
N LEU A 105 -17.91 -1.91 -29.24
CA LEU A 105 -16.75 -1.59 -30.11
C LEU A 105 -16.92 -2.11 -31.54
N GLY A 106 -17.94 -2.92 -31.83
CA GLY A 106 -18.12 -3.57 -33.12
C GLY A 106 -16.98 -4.54 -33.46
N GLN A 107 -16.35 -5.14 -32.46
CA GLN A 107 -15.28 -6.11 -32.63
C GLN A 107 -15.78 -7.54 -32.42
N LYS A 108 -15.15 -8.49 -33.12
CA LYS A 108 -15.37 -9.91 -32.87
C LYS A 108 -14.44 -10.39 -31.73
N LEU A 109 -14.95 -11.37 -31.01
CA LEU A 109 -14.13 -12.17 -30.10
C LEU A 109 -13.61 -13.39 -30.85
N VAL A 110 -12.32 -13.66 -30.66
CA VAL A 110 -11.62 -14.80 -31.25
C VAL A 110 -10.97 -15.62 -30.17
N ARG A 111 -11.06 -16.95 -30.28
CA ARG A 111 -10.40 -17.87 -29.35
C ARG A 111 -8.91 -17.88 -29.61
N ASP A 112 -8.13 -17.69 -28.56
CA ASP A 112 -6.66 -17.75 -28.60
C ASP A 112 -6.17 -19.05 -27.97
N GLU A 113 -5.61 -19.94 -28.80
CA GLU A 113 -5.15 -21.26 -28.39
C GLU A 113 -3.96 -21.18 -27.41
N GLY A 114 -3.14 -20.13 -27.46
CA GLY A 114 -2.06 -19.92 -26.51
C GLY A 114 -2.60 -19.64 -25.11
N ILE A 115 -3.71 -18.89 -25.00
CA ILE A 115 -4.39 -18.66 -23.72
C ILE A 115 -5.03 -19.95 -23.22
N VAL A 116 -5.70 -20.73 -24.10
CA VAL A 116 -6.27 -22.05 -23.74
C VAL A 116 -5.19 -22.92 -23.12
N GLN A 117 -4.03 -23.02 -23.77
CA GLN A 117 -2.91 -23.83 -23.27
C GLN A 117 -2.41 -23.31 -21.91
N SER A 118 -2.25 -22.00 -21.75
CA SER A 118 -1.81 -21.38 -20.50
C SER A 118 -2.76 -21.68 -19.32
N ILE A 119 -4.08 -21.61 -19.58
CA ILE A 119 -5.10 -21.96 -18.57
C ILE A 119 -5.00 -23.46 -18.24
N SER A 120 -4.91 -24.33 -19.23
CA SER A 120 -4.79 -25.78 -19.06
C SER A 120 -3.55 -26.15 -18.23
N ASP A 121 -2.40 -25.54 -18.53
CA ASP A 121 -1.15 -25.75 -17.80
C ASP A 121 -1.26 -25.31 -16.35
N ARG A 122 -1.96 -24.20 -16.09
CA ARG A 122 -2.22 -23.72 -14.73
C ARG A 122 -3.07 -24.72 -13.94
N PHE A 123 -4.17 -25.21 -14.52
CA PHE A 123 -5.00 -26.22 -13.88
C PHE A 123 -4.21 -27.51 -13.59
N SER A 124 -3.39 -27.94 -14.53
CA SER A 124 -2.52 -29.13 -14.38
C SER A 124 -1.52 -28.96 -13.23
N ARG A 125 -0.87 -27.81 -13.13
CA ARG A 125 0.04 -27.49 -11.99
C ARG A 125 -0.68 -27.49 -10.63
N LEU A 126 -1.95 -27.17 -10.59
CA LEU A 126 -2.77 -27.20 -9.39
C LEU A 126 -3.40 -28.58 -9.11
N GLY A 127 -3.12 -29.58 -9.93
CA GLY A 127 -3.72 -30.92 -9.83
C GLY A 127 -5.24 -30.92 -10.06
N ARG A 128 -5.76 -29.93 -10.81
CA ARG A 128 -7.19 -29.76 -11.11
C ARG A 128 -7.45 -29.95 -12.59
N LYS A 129 -8.67 -30.35 -12.93
CA LYS A 129 -9.12 -30.46 -14.33
C LYS A 129 -9.75 -29.14 -14.75
N MET A 130 -9.36 -28.60 -15.91
CA MET A 130 -10.01 -27.49 -16.57
C MET A 130 -11.42 -27.91 -17.01
N THR A 131 -12.40 -27.04 -16.85
CA THR A 131 -13.80 -27.25 -17.30
C THR A 131 -14.08 -26.44 -18.56
N ASP A 132 -15.08 -26.84 -19.34
CA ASP A 132 -15.37 -26.24 -20.64
C ASP A 132 -15.71 -24.75 -20.55
N ASN A 133 -16.31 -24.29 -19.44
CA ASN A 133 -16.60 -22.88 -19.22
C ASN A 133 -15.33 -22.02 -19.10
N ASN A 134 -14.18 -22.58 -18.72
CA ASN A 134 -12.92 -21.84 -18.73
C ASN A 134 -12.44 -21.44 -20.13
N LEU A 135 -12.91 -22.13 -21.17
CA LEU A 135 -12.56 -21.80 -22.57
C LEU A 135 -12.94 -20.38 -22.94
N LYS A 136 -14.04 -19.86 -22.40
CA LYS A 136 -14.48 -18.48 -22.64
C LYS A 136 -13.43 -17.44 -22.16
N GLN A 137 -12.61 -17.76 -21.16
CA GLN A 137 -11.55 -16.86 -20.69
C GLN A 137 -10.42 -16.69 -21.72
N ALA A 138 -10.36 -17.58 -22.73
CA ALA A 138 -9.41 -17.49 -23.83
C ALA A 138 -9.92 -16.67 -25.02
N ASP A 139 -11.12 -16.12 -24.95
CA ASP A 139 -11.67 -15.27 -26.00
C ASP A 139 -11.12 -13.83 -25.82
N ARG A 140 -10.46 -13.31 -26.86
CA ARG A 140 -9.92 -11.95 -26.93
C ARG A 140 -10.51 -11.17 -28.09
N PHE A 141 -10.37 -9.86 -28.06
CA PHE A 141 -10.73 -9.02 -29.20
C PHE A 141 -9.84 -9.33 -30.40
N GLU A 142 -10.44 -9.37 -31.60
CA GLU A 142 -9.70 -9.60 -32.84
C GLU A 142 -8.58 -8.58 -33.04
N ARG A 143 -8.83 -7.30 -32.72
CA ARG A 143 -7.87 -6.20 -32.76
C ARG A 143 -7.48 -5.75 -31.33
N GLY A 144 -7.05 -6.68 -30.50
CA GLY A 144 -6.66 -6.43 -29.14
C GLY A 144 -5.45 -7.27 -28.75
N GLU A 145 -4.79 -6.86 -27.71
CA GLU A 145 -3.65 -7.57 -27.13
C GLU A 145 -4.00 -8.15 -25.77
N VAL A 146 -3.30 -9.18 -25.39
CA VAL A 146 -3.50 -9.94 -24.16
C VAL A 146 -2.43 -9.58 -23.14
N MET A 147 -2.86 -9.30 -21.92
CA MET A 147 -1.98 -9.11 -20.77
C MET A 147 -1.97 -10.38 -19.93
N ILE A 148 -0.76 -10.89 -19.66
CA ILE A 148 -0.58 -12.19 -18.98
C ILE A 148 -0.98 -12.06 -17.51
N ASN A 149 -1.79 -13.02 -17.04
CA ASN A 149 -2.15 -13.14 -15.63
C ASN A 149 -1.32 -14.25 -14.95
N GLY A 150 -0.28 -13.87 -14.25
CA GLY A 150 0.56 -14.83 -13.50
C GLY A 150 -0.15 -15.47 -12.31
N ASN A 151 -1.18 -14.81 -11.75
CA ASN A 151 -1.84 -15.21 -10.51
C ASN A 151 -3.25 -15.78 -10.68
N GLY A 152 -3.82 -15.72 -11.90
CA GLY A 152 -5.17 -16.19 -12.21
C GLY A 152 -5.27 -16.89 -13.56
N THR A 153 -6.50 -17.18 -13.98
CA THR A 153 -6.81 -17.80 -15.28
C THR A 153 -7.33 -16.80 -16.32
N ALA A 154 -7.92 -15.69 -15.86
CA ALA A 154 -8.47 -14.67 -16.74
C ALA A 154 -7.36 -13.69 -17.16
N PRO A 155 -6.96 -13.62 -18.44
CA PRO A 155 -6.02 -12.61 -18.89
C PRO A 155 -6.65 -11.22 -18.83
N GLY A 156 -5.81 -10.18 -18.73
CA GLY A 156 -6.23 -8.83 -19.04
C GLY A 156 -6.25 -8.59 -20.56
N LEU A 157 -6.96 -7.56 -20.98
CA LEU A 157 -7.07 -7.20 -22.38
C LEU A 157 -6.78 -5.72 -22.59
N TRP A 158 -6.07 -5.42 -23.67
CA TRP A 158 -5.74 -4.07 -24.11
C TRP A 158 -6.27 -3.85 -25.52
N VAL A 159 -7.03 -2.78 -25.73
CA VAL A 159 -7.57 -2.43 -27.04
C VAL A 159 -7.33 -0.95 -27.31
N GLU A 160 -6.74 -0.66 -28.47
CA GLU A 160 -6.65 0.68 -29.01
C GLU A 160 -7.61 0.83 -30.17
N GLN A 161 -8.55 1.76 -30.08
CA GLN A 161 -9.52 2.03 -31.11
C GLN A 161 -9.97 3.50 -31.09
N ASP A 162 -10.09 4.11 -32.26
CA ASP A 162 -10.57 5.50 -32.44
C ASP A 162 -9.74 6.53 -31.61
N GLY A 163 -8.43 6.29 -31.47
CA GLY A 163 -7.54 7.15 -30.68
C GLY A 163 -7.74 7.06 -29.17
N LYS A 164 -8.43 6.04 -28.70
CA LYS A 164 -8.72 5.76 -27.29
C LYS A 164 -8.17 4.40 -26.87
N VAL A 165 -8.02 4.22 -25.57
CA VAL A 165 -7.52 2.98 -24.97
C VAL A 165 -8.56 2.38 -24.04
N LEU A 166 -8.80 1.09 -24.19
CA LEU A 166 -9.51 0.24 -23.23
C LEU A 166 -8.53 -0.71 -22.57
N VAL A 167 -8.58 -0.75 -21.24
CA VAL A 167 -7.86 -1.71 -20.40
C VAL A 167 -8.88 -2.53 -19.62
N MET A 168 -8.88 -3.85 -19.79
CA MET A 168 -9.76 -4.73 -19.04
C MET A 168 -8.94 -5.61 -18.10
N LEU A 169 -9.29 -5.64 -16.82
CA LEU A 169 -8.56 -6.33 -15.78
C LEU A 169 -9.46 -7.28 -14.98
N PRO A 170 -8.92 -8.38 -14.47
CA PRO A 170 -9.67 -9.28 -13.59
C PRO A 170 -10.07 -8.58 -12.27
N GLY A 171 -11.08 -9.13 -11.58
CA GLY A 171 -11.56 -8.60 -10.31
C GLY A 171 -10.62 -8.81 -9.13
N PRO A 172 -10.06 -10.01 -8.88
CA PRO A 172 -9.26 -10.28 -7.69
C PRO A 172 -8.03 -9.36 -7.59
N PRO A 173 -7.82 -8.64 -6.44
CA PRO A 173 -6.70 -7.70 -6.29
C PRO A 173 -5.32 -8.33 -6.48
N ASN A 174 -5.13 -9.60 -6.07
CA ASN A 174 -3.89 -10.34 -6.26
C ASN A 174 -3.55 -10.63 -7.73
N GLU A 175 -4.53 -10.56 -8.62
CA GLU A 175 -4.37 -10.68 -10.07
C GLU A 175 -4.20 -9.30 -10.71
N LEU A 176 -5.10 -8.36 -10.35
CA LEU A 176 -5.16 -7.02 -10.90
C LEU A 176 -3.90 -6.19 -10.58
N HIS A 177 -3.45 -6.18 -9.33
CA HIS A 177 -2.36 -5.28 -8.90
C HIS A 177 -1.05 -5.53 -9.67
N PRO A 178 -0.49 -6.75 -9.74
CA PRO A 178 0.73 -6.97 -10.50
C PRO A 178 0.53 -6.71 -11.99
N MET A 179 -0.59 -7.12 -12.57
CA MET A 179 -0.88 -6.86 -13.99
C MET A 179 -0.93 -5.36 -14.29
N PHE A 180 -1.55 -4.57 -13.43
CA PHE A 180 -1.62 -3.12 -13.59
C PHE A 180 -0.23 -2.47 -13.52
N LEU A 181 0.57 -2.84 -12.51
CA LEU A 181 1.90 -2.25 -12.30
C LEU A 181 2.91 -2.66 -13.38
N GLU A 182 2.90 -3.93 -13.78
CA GLU A 182 3.94 -4.51 -14.63
C GLU A 182 3.63 -4.39 -16.12
N GLN A 183 2.34 -4.31 -16.50
CA GLN A 183 1.94 -4.31 -17.91
C GLN A 183 1.17 -3.06 -18.32
N VAL A 184 0.20 -2.58 -17.51
CA VAL A 184 -0.64 -1.43 -17.86
C VAL A 184 0.11 -0.12 -17.70
N VAL A 185 0.73 0.12 -16.56
CA VAL A 185 1.43 1.37 -16.26
C VAL A 185 2.56 1.66 -17.24
N PRO A 186 3.48 0.73 -17.55
CA PRO A 186 4.54 0.98 -18.54
C PRO A 186 3.96 1.29 -19.92
N ARG A 187 2.95 0.54 -20.34
CA ARG A 187 2.35 0.72 -21.65
C ARG A 187 1.60 2.06 -21.80
N LEU A 188 0.88 2.49 -20.77
CA LEU A 188 0.26 3.81 -20.76
C LEU A 188 1.32 4.92 -20.87
N ALA A 189 2.48 4.75 -20.23
CA ALA A 189 3.59 5.70 -20.31
C ALA A 189 4.21 5.71 -21.73
N GLU A 190 4.44 4.56 -22.33
CA GLU A 190 4.94 4.43 -23.72
C GLU A 190 3.98 5.09 -24.73
N CYS A 191 2.67 4.98 -24.51
CA CYS A 191 1.66 5.65 -25.31
C CYS A 191 1.59 7.17 -25.05
N GLY A 192 2.33 7.70 -24.05
CA GLY A 192 2.26 9.11 -23.66
C GLY A 192 0.96 9.49 -22.96
N LEU A 193 0.24 8.53 -22.43
CA LEU A 193 -1.02 8.70 -21.69
C LEU A 193 -0.78 8.85 -20.18
N LEU A 194 0.43 8.55 -19.71
CA LEU A 194 0.84 8.61 -18.32
C LEU A 194 2.29 9.12 -18.27
N LEU A 195 2.72 9.75 -17.19
CA LEU A 195 4.12 10.07 -17.01
C LEU A 195 4.94 8.78 -16.79
N ASP A 196 6.14 8.71 -17.34
CA ASP A 196 7.09 7.62 -17.14
C ASP A 196 7.68 7.56 -15.73
N ARG A 197 7.59 8.68 -14.99
CA ARG A 197 8.03 8.86 -13.61
C ARG A 197 6.92 9.43 -12.72
N GLU A 198 7.17 9.49 -11.43
CA GLU A 198 6.23 10.14 -10.49
C GLU A 198 6.16 11.66 -10.76
N ALA A 199 4.95 12.21 -10.63
CA ALA A 199 4.65 13.63 -10.85
C ALA A 199 5.00 14.51 -9.63
N TYR A 200 5.38 13.90 -8.52
CA TYR A 200 5.74 14.56 -7.27
C TYR A 200 6.83 13.77 -6.56
N VAL A 201 7.56 14.43 -5.69
CA VAL A 201 8.43 13.78 -4.72
C VAL A 201 7.71 13.70 -3.39
N GLN A 202 7.67 12.52 -2.79
CA GLN A 202 7.05 12.29 -1.50
C GLN A 202 8.10 12.00 -0.44
N LEU A 203 8.01 12.70 0.68
CA LEU A 203 8.63 12.28 1.93
C LEU A 203 7.53 11.89 2.93
N ARG A 204 7.75 10.81 3.64
CA ARG A 204 6.83 10.29 4.64
C ARG A 204 7.44 10.47 6.02
N THR A 205 6.63 10.95 6.97
CA THR A 205 7.05 11.21 8.35
C THR A 205 6.29 10.32 9.32
N ALA A 206 6.87 10.10 10.50
CA ALA A 206 6.23 9.37 11.59
C ALA A 206 6.40 10.12 12.92
N GLY A 207 5.36 10.07 13.76
CA GLY A 207 5.37 10.68 15.08
C GLY A 207 5.18 12.20 15.13
N VAL A 208 4.97 12.85 13.98
CA VAL A 208 4.69 14.29 13.88
C VAL A 208 3.31 14.53 13.26
N GLY A 209 2.58 15.51 13.78
CA GLY A 209 1.26 15.89 13.25
C GLY A 209 1.36 16.83 12.04
N GLU A 210 0.33 16.83 11.20
CA GLU A 210 0.26 17.58 9.95
C GLU A 210 0.51 19.09 10.14
N SER A 211 -0.18 19.74 11.09
CA SER A 211 -0.02 21.18 11.33
C SER A 211 1.38 21.56 11.80
N MET A 212 2.02 20.71 12.61
CA MET A 212 3.40 20.93 13.04
C MET A 212 4.37 20.75 11.88
N LEU A 213 4.12 19.76 11.02
CA LEU A 213 4.92 19.50 9.83
C LEU A 213 4.86 20.69 8.87
N GLU A 214 3.66 21.19 8.59
CA GLU A 214 3.43 22.37 7.76
C GLU A 214 4.18 23.58 8.31
N THR A 215 3.99 23.90 9.60
CA THR A 215 4.67 25.05 10.26
C THR A 215 6.19 24.95 10.15
N ARG A 216 6.78 23.76 10.35
CA ARG A 216 8.23 23.57 10.27
C ARG A 216 8.76 23.72 8.85
N LEU A 217 8.00 23.31 7.85
CA LEU A 217 8.43 23.30 6.44
C LEU A 217 8.08 24.59 5.69
N GLN A 218 7.16 25.40 6.20
CA GLN A 218 6.73 26.65 5.58
C GLN A 218 7.88 27.57 5.12
N PRO A 219 8.98 27.82 5.90
CA PRO A 219 10.08 28.67 5.45
C PRO A 219 10.80 28.14 4.20
N ILE A 220 10.78 26.83 3.97
CA ILE A 220 11.32 26.24 2.75
C ILE A 220 10.38 26.50 1.58
N PHE A 221 9.08 26.25 1.76
CA PHE A 221 8.08 26.35 0.71
C PHE A 221 7.85 27.79 0.22
N GLU A 222 7.90 28.77 1.12
CA GLU A 222 7.71 30.20 0.80
C GLU A 222 8.75 30.72 -0.22
N ARG A 223 9.96 30.13 -0.26
CA ARG A 223 11.00 30.52 -1.23
C ARG A 223 10.65 30.20 -2.66
N TYR A 224 9.76 29.24 -2.89
CA TYR A 224 9.40 28.77 -4.22
C TYR A 224 8.05 29.33 -4.71
N GLY A 225 7.23 29.89 -3.81
CA GLY A 225 5.92 30.48 -4.13
C GLY A 225 5.08 29.59 -5.04
N ASP A 226 4.48 30.18 -6.06
CA ASP A 226 3.60 29.49 -7.01
C ASP A 226 4.28 28.46 -7.91
N ALA A 227 5.61 28.31 -7.87
CA ALA A 227 6.30 27.28 -8.62
C ALA A 227 6.17 25.91 -7.96
N LEU A 228 5.95 25.87 -6.63
CA LEU A 228 5.83 24.67 -5.82
C LEU A 228 4.38 24.48 -5.35
N SER A 229 3.89 23.27 -5.52
CA SER A 229 2.63 22.81 -4.89
C SER A 229 2.94 21.77 -3.83
N VAL A 230 2.40 21.96 -2.64
CA VAL A 230 2.59 21.07 -1.49
C VAL A 230 1.27 20.48 -1.08
N ALA A 231 1.26 19.19 -0.78
CA ALA A 231 0.09 18.51 -0.23
C ALA A 231 0.51 17.62 0.94
N PHE A 232 -0.27 17.67 2.01
CA PHE A 232 -0.14 16.79 3.15
C PHE A 232 -1.25 15.75 3.15
N CYS A 233 -0.93 14.53 3.56
CA CYS A 233 -1.89 13.46 3.73
C CYS A 233 -1.63 12.73 5.04
N ALA A 234 -2.50 12.99 6.02
CA ALA A 234 -2.40 12.37 7.34
C ALA A 234 -2.96 10.95 7.34
N HIS A 235 -2.22 10.04 7.95
CA HIS A 235 -2.61 8.68 8.25
C HIS A 235 -2.57 8.42 9.75
N GLN A 236 -2.88 7.20 10.18
CA GLN A 236 -2.85 6.84 11.61
C GLN A 236 -1.40 6.70 12.12
N GLY A 237 -0.77 7.83 12.46
CA GLY A 237 0.60 7.88 13.01
C GLY A 237 1.70 8.24 12.02
N THR A 238 1.37 8.48 10.76
CA THR A 238 2.29 8.97 9.72
C THR A 238 1.66 10.12 8.93
N VAL A 239 2.49 10.97 8.33
CA VAL A 239 2.03 12.04 7.43
C VAL A 239 2.91 12.02 6.18
N ASP A 240 2.27 11.99 5.02
CA ASP A 240 2.94 12.17 3.73
C ASP A 240 3.01 13.67 3.41
N CYS A 241 4.19 14.17 3.07
CA CYS A 241 4.39 15.47 2.45
C CYS A 241 4.79 15.25 1.00
N ARG A 242 4.02 15.79 0.06
CA ARG A 242 4.23 15.71 -1.39
C ARG A 242 4.57 17.06 -1.94
N VAL A 243 5.66 17.14 -2.66
CA VAL A 243 6.09 18.34 -3.38
C VAL A 243 6.03 18.11 -4.87
N SER A 244 5.39 19.01 -5.60
CA SER A 244 5.17 18.93 -7.04
C SER A 244 5.25 20.31 -7.69
N SER A 245 5.39 20.36 -9.00
CA SER A 245 5.34 21.61 -9.78
C SER A 245 4.35 21.47 -10.95
N PRO A 246 3.05 21.71 -10.72
CA PRO A 246 2.03 21.62 -11.77
C PRO A 246 2.30 22.61 -12.93
N SER A 247 2.96 23.73 -12.63
CA SER A 247 3.36 24.72 -13.64
C SER A 247 4.55 24.29 -14.52
N GLY A 248 5.26 23.22 -14.13
CA GLY A 248 6.47 22.76 -14.79
C GLY A 248 7.67 23.68 -14.61
N ARG A 249 7.61 24.69 -13.71
CA ARG A 249 8.71 25.63 -13.44
C ARG A 249 9.86 24.99 -12.68
N LEU A 250 9.59 23.92 -11.91
CA LEU A 250 10.59 23.11 -11.23
C LEU A 250 10.63 21.74 -11.88
N ASN A 251 11.82 21.28 -12.21
CA ASN A 251 12.03 19.94 -12.72
C ASN A 251 12.08 18.91 -11.55
N TYR A 252 12.16 17.63 -11.87
CA TYR A 252 12.10 16.58 -10.86
C TYR A 252 13.32 16.58 -9.93
N GLU A 253 14.50 16.91 -10.41
CA GLU A 253 15.73 17.00 -9.60
C GLU A 253 15.67 18.15 -8.60
N GLU A 254 15.07 19.28 -8.99
CA GLU A 254 14.79 20.40 -8.08
C GLU A 254 13.78 20.02 -7.00
N LEU A 255 12.72 19.27 -7.35
CA LEU A 255 11.77 18.76 -6.38
C LEU A 255 12.43 17.76 -5.40
N GLU A 256 13.32 16.90 -5.87
CA GLU A 256 14.10 16.03 -5.00
C GLU A 256 15.01 16.82 -4.06
N ALA A 257 15.67 17.88 -4.55
CA ALA A 257 16.50 18.73 -3.71
C ALA A 257 15.69 19.42 -2.61
N ILE A 258 14.49 19.93 -2.92
CA ILE A 258 13.56 20.50 -1.97
C ILE A 258 13.11 19.44 -0.93
N ALA A 259 12.77 18.26 -1.37
CA ALA A 259 12.38 17.18 -0.46
C ALA A 259 13.52 16.77 0.48
N ARG A 260 14.76 16.73 -0.02
CA ARG A 260 15.96 16.47 0.80
C ARG A 260 16.22 17.58 1.82
N GLU A 261 16.03 18.85 1.44
CA GLU A 261 16.13 19.97 2.36
C GLU A 261 15.07 19.87 3.48
N CYS A 262 13.82 19.57 3.11
CA CYS A 262 12.78 19.28 4.09
C CYS A 262 13.16 18.13 5.02
N GLY A 263 13.74 17.08 4.46
CA GLY A 263 14.19 15.93 5.24
C GLY A 263 15.32 16.26 6.21
N ALA A 264 16.28 17.09 5.80
CA ALA A 264 17.36 17.54 6.65
C ALA A 264 16.85 18.35 7.87
N LEU A 265 15.83 19.20 7.66
CA LEU A 265 15.20 19.97 8.73
C LEU A 265 14.39 19.09 9.69
N LEU A 266 13.74 18.04 9.17
CA LEU A 266 12.89 17.15 9.97
C LEU A 266 13.69 16.06 10.71
N GLY A 267 14.87 15.70 10.21
CA GLY A 267 15.76 14.72 10.83
C GLY A 267 15.10 13.35 11.01
N GLU A 268 15.11 12.84 12.25
CA GLU A 268 14.55 11.51 12.58
C GLU A 268 13.03 11.39 12.36
N ASP A 269 12.30 12.50 12.18
CA ASP A 269 10.87 12.45 11.89
C ASP A 269 10.60 11.94 10.47
N VAL A 270 11.58 12.04 9.55
CA VAL A 270 11.49 11.43 8.23
C VAL A 270 11.63 9.92 8.35
N MET A 271 10.64 9.24 7.86
CA MET A 271 10.60 7.78 7.81
C MET A 271 11.27 7.25 6.53
N CYS A 272 10.86 7.78 5.40
CA CYS A 272 11.43 7.46 4.08
C CYS A 272 11.09 8.53 3.04
N TYR A 273 11.79 8.50 1.93
CA TYR A 273 11.38 9.12 0.67
C TYR A 273 10.61 8.08 -0.15
N GLY A 274 9.47 8.46 -0.70
CA GLY A 274 8.58 7.56 -1.42
C GLY A 274 7.47 6.96 -0.56
N HIS A 275 7.10 5.70 -0.79
CA HIS A 275 5.82 5.12 -0.32
C HIS A 275 5.97 3.92 0.63
N ASP A 276 7.18 3.61 1.06
CA ASP A 276 7.42 2.45 1.92
C ASP A 276 6.65 2.54 3.25
N SER A 277 6.21 1.40 3.75
CA SER A 277 5.58 1.31 5.07
C SER A 277 6.63 1.33 6.19
N LEU A 278 6.21 1.70 7.41
CA LEU A 278 7.09 1.61 8.60
C LEU A 278 7.68 0.21 8.77
N ALA A 279 6.86 -0.83 8.58
CA ALA A 279 7.32 -2.20 8.69
C ALA A 279 8.41 -2.53 7.64
N LYS A 280 8.26 -2.02 6.40
CA LYS A 280 9.27 -2.20 5.34
C LYS A 280 10.59 -1.50 5.71
N VAL A 281 10.53 -0.25 6.16
CA VAL A 281 11.72 0.51 6.56
C VAL A 281 12.45 -0.17 7.72
N VAL A 282 11.72 -0.60 8.76
CA VAL A 282 12.30 -1.32 9.89
C VAL A 282 12.91 -2.65 9.45
N SER A 283 12.24 -3.38 8.56
CA SER A 283 12.73 -4.64 8.01
C SER A 283 14.06 -4.46 7.26
N ASP A 284 14.19 -3.38 6.50
CA ASP A 284 15.41 -3.06 5.76
C ASP A 284 16.56 -2.72 6.73
N LEU A 285 16.27 -1.94 7.78
CA LEU A 285 17.26 -1.60 8.81
C LEU A 285 17.75 -2.83 9.58
N LEU A 286 16.84 -3.72 9.98
CA LEU A 286 17.21 -4.98 10.67
C LEU A 286 18.06 -5.88 9.78
N ARG A 287 17.69 -6.01 8.50
CA ARG A 287 18.45 -6.80 7.53
C ARG A 287 19.85 -6.23 7.26
N ALA A 288 19.94 -4.90 7.14
CA ALA A 288 21.21 -4.22 6.89
C ALA A 288 22.18 -4.35 8.07
N GLN A 289 21.67 -4.50 9.30
CA GLN A 289 22.44 -4.69 10.51
C GLN A 289 22.58 -6.16 10.92
N GLU A 290 22.00 -7.09 10.15
CA GLU A 290 21.95 -8.53 10.44
C GLU A 290 21.37 -8.88 11.82
N MET A 291 20.42 -8.04 12.31
CA MET A 291 19.80 -8.18 13.63
C MET A 291 18.47 -8.92 13.56
N ARG A 292 18.17 -9.67 14.62
CA ARG A 292 16.93 -10.45 14.78
C ARG A 292 15.95 -9.73 15.69
N LEU A 293 14.66 -9.84 15.36
CA LEU A 293 13.56 -9.23 16.08
C LEU A 293 12.59 -10.28 16.63
N ALA A 294 12.22 -10.14 17.91
CA ALA A 294 11.14 -10.86 18.57
C ALA A 294 9.99 -9.94 18.96
N LEU A 295 8.78 -10.48 19.11
CA LEU A 295 7.60 -9.71 19.49
C LEU A 295 6.82 -10.39 20.62
N ALA A 296 6.29 -9.58 21.54
CA ALA A 296 5.29 -9.99 22.53
C ALA A 296 4.05 -9.10 22.41
N GLU A 297 2.93 -9.66 22.04
CA GLU A 297 1.70 -8.92 21.80
C GLU A 297 0.57 -9.32 22.73
N THR A 298 -0.17 -8.34 23.22
CA THR A 298 -1.42 -8.57 23.94
C THR A 298 -2.58 -7.84 23.27
N ALA A 299 -2.71 -6.52 23.49
CA ALA A 299 -3.81 -5.70 22.97
C ALA A 299 -3.87 -5.63 21.43
N THR A 300 -2.73 -5.73 20.76
CA THR A 300 -2.62 -5.71 19.28
C THR A 300 -2.97 -7.05 18.64
N GLY A 301 -2.83 -8.16 19.38
CA GLY A 301 -3.35 -9.48 18.98
C GLY A 301 -2.70 -10.06 17.70
N GLY A 302 -1.40 -9.83 17.49
CA GLY A 302 -0.66 -10.31 16.31
C GLY A 302 -0.57 -9.27 15.17
N MET A 303 -1.12 -8.08 15.33
CA MET A 303 -1.10 -7.04 14.29
C MET A 303 0.33 -6.55 13.99
N LEU A 304 1.20 -6.45 15.02
CA LEU A 304 2.59 -6.06 14.83
C LEU A 304 3.38 -7.16 14.10
N ALA A 305 3.17 -8.42 14.46
CA ALA A 305 3.74 -9.57 13.76
C ALA A 305 3.27 -9.65 12.31
N ASN A 306 1.97 -9.44 12.07
CA ASN A 306 1.40 -9.39 10.72
C ASN A 306 2.02 -8.28 9.86
N ALA A 307 2.32 -7.12 10.44
CA ALA A 307 2.97 -6.03 9.70
C ALA A 307 4.34 -6.45 9.15
N PHE A 308 5.13 -7.22 9.89
CA PHE A 308 6.43 -7.72 9.44
C PHE A 308 6.32 -8.90 8.47
N THR A 309 5.40 -9.84 8.74
CA THR A 309 5.22 -11.01 7.86
C THR A 309 4.66 -10.64 6.50
N GLY A 310 3.99 -9.49 6.38
CA GLY A 310 3.58 -8.89 5.11
C GLY A 310 4.75 -8.35 4.27
N VAL A 311 5.96 -8.23 4.82
CA VAL A 311 7.15 -7.76 4.09
C VAL A 311 7.93 -8.95 3.54
N TYR A 312 8.24 -8.93 2.24
CA TYR A 312 9.04 -9.99 1.62
C TYR A 312 10.41 -10.14 2.29
N GLY A 313 10.79 -11.38 2.58
CA GLY A 313 12.06 -11.69 3.23
C GLY A 313 12.07 -11.53 4.74
N ALA A 314 10.91 -11.48 5.40
CA ALA A 314 10.79 -11.42 6.86
C ALA A 314 11.55 -12.52 7.60
N CYS A 315 11.66 -13.71 7.02
CA CYS A 315 12.41 -14.85 7.59
C CYS A 315 13.91 -14.57 7.84
N LYS A 316 14.47 -13.51 7.27
CA LYS A 316 15.88 -13.16 7.48
C LYS A 316 16.13 -12.42 8.80
N PHE A 317 15.13 -11.78 9.37
CA PHE A 317 15.27 -10.96 10.58
C PHE A 317 14.21 -11.27 11.65
N PHE A 318 13.02 -11.72 11.27
CA PHE A 318 11.93 -11.96 12.21
C PHE A 318 12.08 -13.35 12.84
N ALA A 319 12.47 -13.37 14.13
CA ALA A 319 12.64 -14.60 14.91
C ALA A 319 11.29 -15.24 15.26
N GLY A 320 10.26 -14.41 15.49
CA GLY A 320 8.92 -14.84 15.85
C GLY A 320 8.16 -13.83 16.70
N GLY A 321 6.91 -14.14 17.00
CA GLY A 321 6.07 -13.34 17.87
C GLY A 321 5.13 -14.20 18.70
N VAL A 322 4.93 -13.80 19.96
CA VAL A 322 4.04 -14.47 20.92
C VAL A 322 2.85 -13.57 21.21
N VAL A 323 1.64 -14.07 20.98
CA VAL A 323 0.41 -13.43 21.43
C VAL A 323 0.02 -13.99 22.80
N CYS A 324 0.48 -13.34 23.87
CA CYS A 324 0.30 -13.77 25.25
C CYS A 324 -0.86 -12.99 25.92
N TYR A 325 -2.11 -13.34 25.58
CA TYR A 325 -3.27 -12.57 25.99
C TYR A 325 -3.63 -12.74 27.49
N SER A 326 -3.59 -13.97 28.02
CA SER A 326 -3.84 -14.25 29.44
C SER A 326 -2.58 -14.05 30.30
N ASN A 327 -2.76 -13.92 31.61
CA ASN A 327 -1.63 -13.87 32.55
C ASN A 327 -0.85 -15.21 32.55
N ASP A 328 -1.53 -16.33 32.45
CA ASP A 328 -0.89 -17.64 32.37
C ASP A 328 -0.01 -17.76 31.15
N ALA A 329 -0.48 -17.27 29.97
CA ALA A 329 0.33 -17.27 28.77
C ALA A 329 1.58 -16.38 28.89
N LYS A 330 1.49 -15.23 29.59
CA LYS A 330 2.65 -14.39 29.87
C LYS A 330 3.70 -15.10 30.74
N MET A 331 3.25 -15.78 31.77
CA MET A 331 4.13 -16.55 32.66
C MET A 331 4.73 -17.78 31.96
N GLN A 332 3.90 -18.56 31.27
CA GLN A 332 4.33 -19.84 30.69
C GLN A 332 5.20 -19.70 29.42
N LEU A 333 4.94 -18.68 28.61
CA LEU A 333 5.58 -18.55 27.30
C LEU A 333 6.75 -17.56 27.32
N LEU A 334 6.73 -16.58 28.23
CA LEU A 334 7.70 -15.48 28.26
C LEU A 334 8.30 -15.27 29.65
N ASP A 335 8.10 -16.22 30.57
CA ASP A 335 8.66 -16.22 31.94
C ASP A 335 8.41 -14.92 32.71
N VAL A 336 7.25 -14.23 32.44
CA VAL A 336 6.88 -13.02 33.19
C VAL A 336 6.65 -13.39 34.65
N PRO A 337 7.38 -12.79 35.60
CA PRO A 337 7.22 -13.12 37.02
C PRO A 337 5.81 -12.84 37.53
N GLU A 338 5.23 -13.78 38.27
CA GLU A 338 3.89 -13.64 38.82
C GLU A 338 3.78 -12.41 39.74
N CYS A 339 4.85 -12.08 40.46
CA CYS A 339 4.90 -10.89 41.33
C CYS A 339 4.69 -9.58 40.56
N ILE A 340 5.19 -9.46 39.32
CA ILE A 340 4.95 -8.29 38.47
C ILE A 340 3.44 -8.19 38.15
N LEU A 341 2.81 -9.27 37.77
CA LEU A 341 1.38 -9.28 37.44
C LEU A 341 0.50 -8.96 38.65
N LYS A 342 0.89 -9.41 39.86
CA LYS A 342 0.15 -9.15 41.10
C LYS A 342 0.35 -7.72 41.63
N GLN A 343 1.55 -7.18 41.54
CA GLN A 343 1.89 -5.87 42.12
C GLN A 343 1.62 -4.70 41.17
N HIS A 344 1.87 -4.89 39.85
CA HIS A 344 1.82 -3.83 38.88
C HIS A 344 0.70 -4.01 37.83
N SER A 345 0.02 -5.16 37.82
CA SER A 345 -0.95 -5.58 36.81
C SER A 345 -0.34 -5.96 35.45
N ALA A 346 -1.18 -6.60 34.61
CA ALA A 346 -0.79 -6.98 33.24
C ALA A 346 -0.65 -5.78 32.28
N VAL A 347 -1.14 -4.60 32.68
CA VAL A 347 -1.08 -3.36 31.91
C VAL A 347 -0.26 -2.34 32.71
N SER A 348 1.06 -2.45 32.59
CA SER A 348 2.04 -1.63 33.31
C SER A 348 3.36 -1.58 32.54
N ASP A 349 4.22 -0.63 32.92
CA ASP A 349 5.59 -0.52 32.40
C ASP A 349 6.40 -1.79 32.71
N GLU A 350 6.28 -2.29 33.95
CA GLU A 350 7.00 -3.47 34.43
C GLU A 350 6.62 -4.72 33.65
N CYS A 351 5.33 -4.90 33.39
CA CYS A 351 4.85 -6.01 32.58
C CYS A 351 5.33 -5.89 31.13
N ALA A 352 5.30 -4.69 30.55
CA ALA A 352 5.79 -4.49 29.17
C ALA A 352 7.28 -4.80 29.05
N VAL A 353 8.09 -4.36 30.03
CA VAL A 353 9.54 -4.65 30.09
C VAL A 353 9.78 -6.15 30.22
N ALA A 354 9.08 -6.83 31.15
CA ALA A 354 9.21 -8.28 31.31
C ALA A 354 8.82 -9.05 30.04
N LEU A 355 7.76 -8.63 29.36
CA LEU A 355 7.34 -9.22 28.08
C LEU A 355 8.40 -9.06 26.97
N ALA A 356 9.01 -7.88 26.86
CA ALA A 356 10.05 -7.64 25.85
C ALA A 356 11.30 -8.47 26.14
N THR A 357 11.74 -8.53 27.40
CA THR A 357 12.88 -9.34 27.86
C THR A 357 12.63 -10.82 27.59
N GLY A 358 11.48 -11.34 28.04
CA GLY A 358 11.12 -12.74 27.84
C GLY A 358 11.02 -13.12 26.37
N ALA A 359 10.50 -12.23 25.50
CA ALA A 359 10.45 -12.48 24.07
C ALA A 359 11.85 -12.54 23.44
N ALA A 360 12.77 -11.63 23.82
CA ALA A 360 14.14 -11.63 23.34
C ALA A 360 14.87 -12.92 23.73
N GLU A 361 14.77 -13.31 24.99
CA GLU A 361 15.44 -14.50 25.54
C GLU A 361 14.87 -15.80 24.94
N THR A 362 13.52 -15.95 24.93
CA THR A 362 12.86 -17.15 24.43
C THR A 362 13.11 -17.39 22.94
N LEU A 363 13.15 -16.34 22.13
CA LEU A 363 13.29 -16.45 20.68
C LEU A 363 14.73 -16.20 20.19
N GLY A 364 15.66 -15.89 21.10
CA GLY A 364 17.07 -15.63 20.78
C GLY A 364 17.22 -14.45 19.81
N ALA A 365 16.61 -13.31 20.13
CA ALA A 365 16.60 -12.14 19.28
C ALA A 365 17.41 -10.98 19.90
N ASP A 366 18.03 -10.15 19.03
CA ASP A 366 18.83 -8.99 19.43
C ASP A 366 17.96 -7.83 19.89
N TYR A 367 16.78 -7.68 19.25
CA TYR A 367 15.77 -6.69 19.59
C TYR A 367 14.45 -7.39 19.89
N ALA A 368 13.70 -6.85 20.84
CA ALA A 368 12.30 -7.26 21.03
C ALA A 368 11.40 -6.06 21.28
N MET A 369 10.16 -6.14 20.76
CA MET A 369 9.10 -5.19 21.04
C MET A 369 7.98 -5.89 21.79
N ALA A 370 7.51 -5.27 22.88
CA ALA A 370 6.34 -5.74 23.60
C ALA A 370 5.23 -4.70 23.60
N VAL A 371 3.99 -5.17 23.61
CA VAL A 371 2.78 -4.32 23.69
C VAL A 371 1.82 -4.91 24.70
N THR A 372 1.44 -4.10 25.69
CA THR A 372 0.32 -4.41 26.60
C THR A 372 -0.56 -3.16 26.78
N GLY A 373 -1.86 -3.33 27.08
CA GLY A 373 -2.74 -2.17 27.22
C GLY A 373 -4.23 -2.46 27.11
N PHE A 374 -4.99 -1.40 27.27
CA PHE A 374 -6.45 -1.39 27.19
C PHE A 374 -6.92 -0.76 25.87
N ALA A 375 -7.14 -1.56 24.85
CA ALA A 375 -7.61 -1.06 23.55
C ALA A 375 -9.13 -0.73 23.53
N GLY A 376 -9.87 -1.09 24.59
CA GLY A 376 -11.31 -0.81 24.71
C GLY A 376 -12.22 -1.88 24.11
N PRO A 377 -13.59 -1.68 24.19
CA PRO A 377 -14.23 -0.49 24.78
C PRO A 377 -14.41 -0.54 26.31
N CYS A 378 -14.32 -1.72 26.97
CA CYS A 378 -14.85 -1.90 28.32
C CYS A 378 -13.83 -2.23 29.43
N THR A 379 -12.51 -2.17 29.21
CA THR A 379 -11.52 -2.76 30.12
C THR A 379 -10.60 -1.79 30.84
N GLY A 380 -10.79 -0.48 30.73
CA GLY A 380 -9.96 0.51 31.42
C GLY A 380 -10.18 0.54 32.93
N THR A 381 -9.20 1.06 33.66
CA THR A 381 -9.26 1.39 35.09
C THR A 381 -9.21 2.90 35.30
N MET A 382 -9.44 3.39 36.54
CA MET A 382 -9.29 4.82 36.85
C MET A 382 -7.85 5.30 36.63
N GLN A 383 -6.83 4.46 36.89
CA GLN A 383 -5.42 4.78 36.69
C GLN A 383 -4.99 4.62 35.22
N HIS A 384 -5.59 3.71 34.51
CA HIS A 384 -5.31 3.39 33.11
C HIS A 384 -6.62 3.31 32.32
N PRO A 385 -7.16 4.44 31.85
CA PRO A 385 -8.39 4.45 31.06
C PRO A 385 -8.18 3.72 29.72
N VAL A 386 -9.29 3.42 29.05
CA VAL A 386 -9.28 2.87 27.68
C VAL A 386 -8.40 3.75 26.78
N GLY A 387 -7.57 3.12 25.98
CA GLY A 387 -6.55 3.78 25.14
C GLY A 387 -5.18 3.84 25.79
N THR A 388 -5.04 3.49 27.09
CA THR A 388 -3.72 3.38 27.74
C THR A 388 -3.00 2.14 27.22
N ILE A 389 -1.83 2.36 26.63
CA ILE A 389 -0.95 1.33 26.07
C ILE A 389 0.45 1.51 26.66
N PHE A 390 1.08 0.43 27.01
CA PHE A 390 2.51 0.36 27.29
C PHE A 390 3.20 -0.41 26.18
N ILE A 391 4.25 0.17 25.65
CA ILE A 391 5.16 -0.50 24.71
C ILE A 391 6.54 -0.58 25.35
N ALA A 392 7.24 -1.68 25.13
CA ALA A 392 8.63 -1.83 25.58
C ALA A 392 9.52 -2.25 24.41
N LEU A 393 10.74 -1.76 24.43
CA LEU A 393 11.81 -2.07 23.50
C LEU A 393 12.99 -2.67 24.27
N TYR A 394 13.34 -3.90 23.95
CA TYR A 394 14.59 -4.54 24.32
C TYR A 394 15.60 -4.36 23.19
N ALA A 395 16.82 -3.99 23.53
CA ALA A 395 17.94 -3.84 22.61
C ALA A 395 19.24 -4.33 23.29
N PRO A 396 20.34 -4.55 22.57
CA PRO A 396 21.60 -5.07 23.12
C PRO A 396 22.18 -4.26 24.29
N HIS A 397 21.79 -2.98 24.40
CA HIS A 397 22.32 -2.06 25.43
C HIS A 397 21.29 -1.71 26.52
N GLY A 398 20.12 -2.33 26.53
CA GLY A 398 19.13 -2.12 27.59
C GLY A 398 17.68 -2.38 27.17
N VAL A 399 16.78 -2.14 28.12
CA VAL A 399 15.34 -2.26 27.90
C VAL A 399 14.63 -1.03 28.47
N TRP A 400 13.66 -0.53 27.73
CA TRP A 400 12.89 0.67 28.06
C TRP A 400 11.41 0.46 27.76
N SER A 401 10.56 1.25 28.45
CA SER A 401 9.13 1.30 28.18
C SER A 401 8.65 2.72 27.93
N LYS A 402 7.51 2.82 27.26
CA LYS A 402 6.76 4.07 27.04
C LYS A 402 5.29 3.84 27.29
N LYS A 403 4.68 4.75 28.06
CA LYS A 403 3.24 4.84 28.20
C LYS A 403 2.67 5.73 27.09
N LEU A 404 1.67 5.23 26.38
CA LEU A 404 0.96 5.94 25.33
C LEU A 404 -0.52 6.03 25.70
N ASN A 405 -1.21 7.06 25.22
CA ASN A 405 -2.65 7.19 25.40
C ASN A 405 -3.30 7.57 24.05
N TYR A 406 -4.11 6.68 23.53
CA TYR A 406 -4.78 6.86 22.27
C TYR A 406 -6.30 6.82 22.45
N PRO A 407 -6.99 7.97 22.37
CA PRO A 407 -8.44 7.97 22.37
C PRO A 407 -8.98 7.41 21.04
N GLY A 408 -10.15 6.78 21.10
CA GLY A 408 -10.87 6.34 19.92
C GLY A 408 -11.28 4.86 19.94
N PRO A 409 -11.83 4.38 18.82
CA PRO A 409 -12.22 2.98 18.65
C PRO A 409 -11.04 2.01 18.79
N ARG A 410 -11.33 0.80 19.24
CA ARG A 410 -10.34 -0.27 19.47
C ARG A 410 -9.36 -0.45 18.29
N GLU A 411 -9.87 -0.46 17.07
CA GLU A 411 -9.03 -0.66 15.89
C GLU A 411 -8.05 0.50 15.68
N THR A 412 -8.50 1.73 15.88
CA THR A 412 -7.64 2.92 15.83
C THR A 412 -6.53 2.89 16.89
N VAL A 413 -6.87 2.46 18.12
CA VAL A 413 -5.87 2.31 19.20
C VAL A 413 -4.82 1.27 18.80
N LYS A 414 -5.22 0.12 18.27
CA LYS A 414 -4.31 -0.94 17.83
C LYS A 414 -3.37 -0.44 16.72
N VAL A 415 -3.90 0.17 15.67
CA VAL A 415 -3.09 0.66 14.54
C VAL A 415 -2.10 1.73 14.96
N ARG A 416 -2.53 2.72 15.77
CA ARG A 416 -1.64 3.75 16.31
C ARG A 416 -0.55 3.15 17.19
N THR A 417 -0.87 2.12 17.97
CA THR A 417 0.11 1.40 18.80
C THR A 417 1.17 0.70 17.96
N VAL A 418 0.75 -0.01 16.92
CA VAL A 418 1.67 -0.68 15.99
C VAL A 418 2.60 0.34 15.34
N ASN A 419 2.06 1.45 14.81
CA ASN A 419 2.89 2.48 14.18
C ASN A 419 3.86 3.14 15.16
N ALA A 420 3.45 3.39 16.42
CA ALA A 420 4.34 3.94 17.43
C ALA A 420 5.46 2.96 17.83
N ALA A 421 5.15 1.67 17.92
CA ALA A 421 6.15 0.64 18.20
C ALA A 421 7.16 0.53 17.05
N LEU A 422 6.69 0.51 15.81
CA LEU A 422 7.54 0.47 14.61
C LEU A 422 8.42 1.72 14.50
N ASP A 423 7.88 2.93 14.71
CA ASP A 423 8.66 4.16 14.65
C ASP A 423 9.70 4.24 15.75
N TRP A 424 9.38 3.76 16.96
CA TRP A 424 10.37 3.71 18.02
C TRP A 424 11.51 2.76 17.69
N LEU A 425 11.22 1.55 17.22
CA LEU A 425 12.25 0.60 16.78
C LEU A 425 13.09 1.16 15.63
N ARG A 426 12.45 1.81 14.65
CA ARG A 426 13.14 2.50 13.54
C ARG A 426 14.18 3.51 14.05
N ARG A 427 13.77 4.41 14.95
CA ARG A 427 14.64 5.45 15.51
C ARG A 427 15.79 4.83 16.29
N GLU A 428 15.54 3.75 17.00
CA GLU A 428 16.58 3.04 17.74
C GLU A 428 17.62 2.41 16.82
N LEU A 429 17.17 1.73 15.77
CA LEU A 429 18.05 1.12 14.77
C LEU A 429 18.90 2.17 14.02
N LEU A 430 18.33 3.35 13.73
CA LEU A 430 19.09 4.46 13.12
C LEU A 430 20.17 5.00 14.07
N ARG A 431 19.87 5.14 15.36
CA ARG A 431 20.84 5.58 16.37
C ARG A 431 21.97 4.57 16.55
N ALA A 432 21.63 3.29 16.62
CA ALA A 432 22.62 2.23 16.70
C ALA A 432 23.57 2.25 15.49
N ALA A 433 23.04 2.45 14.29
CA ALA A 433 23.84 2.51 13.06
C ALA A 433 24.78 3.74 13.00
N SER A 434 24.37 4.88 13.60
CA SER A 434 25.18 6.11 13.63
C SER A 434 26.28 6.11 14.70
N GLY A 435 26.36 5.07 15.53
CA GLY A 435 27.28 5.01 16.68
C GLY A 435 26.93 5.99 17.82
N ALA A 436 25.81 6.71 17.69
CA ALA A 436 25.31 7.63 18.70
C ALA A 436 24.48 6.87 19.73
N VAL A 437 25.11 6.11 20.60
CA VAL A 437 24.46 5.54 21.80
C VAL A 437 24.18 6.69 22.78
N VAL A 438 23.10 7.41 22.53
CA VAL A 438 22.54 8.32 23.54
C VAL A 438 21.68 7.44 24.43
N PRO A 439 22.01 7.32 25.75
CA PRO A 439 21.15 6.59 26.66
C PRO A 439 19.76 7.24 26.61
N LEU A 440 18.77 6.52 26.19
CA LEU A 440 17.36 6.93 26.30
C LEU A 440 17.14 7.22 27.79
N ARG A 441 16.84 8.49 28.13
CA ARG A 441 16.57 8.86 29.50
C ARG A 441 15.50 7.92 30.05
N ARG A 442 15.82 7.20 31.12
CA ARG A 442 14.80 6.56 31.97
C ARG A 442 13.78 7.64 32.29
N THR A 443 12.55 7.50 31.82
CA THR A 443 11.44 8.26 32.41
C THR A 443 11.38 7.76 33.84
N GLY A 444 11.85 8.59 34.76
CA GLY A 444 12.10 8.22 36.15
C GLY A 444 10.83 7.70 36.79
N VAL A 445 10.95 6.56 37.40
CA VAL A 445 10.22 6.26 38.63
C VAL A 445 10.82 7.22 39.65
N MET A 446 10.18 8.36 39.92
CA MET A 446 10.43 9.13 41.16
C MET A 446 9.99 8.23 42.30
N GLN A 447 10.94 8.04 43.24
CA GLN A 447 10.72 7.41 44.53
C GLN A 447 9.57 8.05 45.31
#